data_6b93fcca34878a2b21e58de882b9f0e8
#
_entry.id   6b93fcca34878a2b21e58de882b9f0e8
#
_cell.length_a   1.000
_cell.length_b   1.000
_cell.length_c   1.000
_cell.angle_alpha   90.00
_cell.angle_beta   90.00
_cell.angle_gamma   90.00
#
_symmetry.space_group_name_H-M   'P 1'
#
loop_
_entity.id
_entity.type
_entity.pdbx_description
1 polymer ?
#
loop_
_entity_poly.entity_id
_entity_poly.type
_entity_poly.pdbx_seq_one_letter_code
_entity_poly.pdbx_strand_id
1 'polypeptide(L)'
;MLQCNMNDSISIQLGLEDLLAELRFARRNEQLGRLALLAYCEVKGWARRAGKSDLADTALRMFSDSPCVNKDAFLHGIDDLIATLELHEREYQRSNARFTAHAQVTRPAMEHH
;
A
#
# COMPACT_ATOMS: atom_id res chain seq x y z
N MET A 1 14.83 -6.13 18.36
CA MET A 1 14.88 -6.30 18.09
C MET A 1 14.61 -6.46 17.24
N LEU A 2 14.57 -6.46 16.81
CA LEU A 2 14.49 -6.59 16.18
C LEU A 2 14.25 -6.99 15.30
N GLN A 3 14.00 -6.97 14.87
CA GLN A 3 14.02 -7.55 13.99
C GLN A 3 13.07 -7.43 13.07
N CYS A 4 13.26 -6.99 12.02
CA CYS A 4 12.57 -7.02 10.87
C CYS A 4 12.77 -8.28 10.27
N ASN A 5 11.99 -9.15 10.48
CA ASN A 5 12.21 -10.43 9.89
C ASN A 5 11.25 -10.58 8.74
N MET A 6 11.26 -11.71 8.13
CA MET A 6 10.42 -11.99 6.99
C MET A 6 8.95 -11.87 7.31
N ASN A 7 8.56 -12.25 8.52
CA ASN A 7 7.16 -12.17 8.90
C ASN A 7 6.68 -10.75 8.91
N ASP A 8 7.53 -9.82 9.38
CA ASP A 8 7.14 -8.41 9.37
C ASP A 8 6.98 -7.90 7.95
N SER A 9 7.88 -8.27 7.06
CA SER A 9 7.81 -7.84 5.68
C SER A 9 6.57 -8.37 4.99
N ILE A 10 6.24 -9.61 5.23
CA ILE A 10 5.05 -10.21 4.64
C ILE A 10 3.80 -9.57 5.21
N SER A 11 3.79 -9.34 6.52
CA SER A 11 2.64 -8.70 7.15
C SER A 11 2.41 -7.30 6.58
N ILE A 12 3.47 -6.55 6.38
CA ILE A 12 3.37 -5.21 5.81
C ILE A 12 2.87 -5.30 4.37
N GLN A 13 3.37 -6.26 3.60
CA GLN A 13 2.90 -6.44 2.23
C GLN A 13 1.42 -6.77 2.18
N LEU A 14 0.97 -7.69 3.04
CA LEU A 14 -0.44 -8.09 3.04
C LEU A 14 -1.33 -6.92 3.44
N GLY A 15 -0.87 -6.13 4.42
CA GLY A 15 -1.61 -4.94 4.80
C GLY A 15 -1.75 -3.96 3.66
N LEU A 16 -0.68 -3.79 2.88
CA LEU A 16 -0.73 -2.92 1.72
C LEU A 16 -1.68 -3.46 0.65
N GLU A 17 -1.65 -4.76 0.42
CA GLU A 17 -2.54 -5.35 -0.57
C GLU A 17 -4.00 -5.18 -0.19
N ASP A 18 -4.31 -5.37 1.09
CA ASP A 18 -5.66 -5.14 1.58
C ASP A 18 -6.07 -3.69 1.42
N LEU A 19 -5.19 -2.79 1.78
CA LEU A 19 -5.46 -1.36 1.68
C LEU A 19 -5.69 -0.96 0.23
N LEU A 20 -4.87 -1.46 -0.68
CA LEU A 20 -5.06 -1.17 -2.10
C LEU A 20 -6.37 -1.71 -2.63
N ALA A 21 -6.76 -2.91 -2.19
CA ALA A 21 -8.02 -3.48 -2.62
C ALA A 21 -9.19 -2.60 -2.19
N GLU A 22 -9.14 -2.10 -0.95
CA GLU A 22 -10.19 -1.24 -0.45
C GLU A 22 -10.21 0.10 -1.16
N LEU A 23 -9.03 0.66 -1.41
CA LEU A 23 -8.95 1.92 -2.14
C LEU A 23 -9.50 1.79 -3.54
N ARG A 24 -9.12 0.73 -4.23
CA ARG A 24 -9.61 0.51 -5.59
C ARG A 24 -11.11 0.33 -5.64
N PHE A 25 -11.64 -0.41 -4.69
CA PHE A 25 -13.08 -0.62 -4.62
C PHE A 25 -13.80 0.69 -4.36
N ALA A 26 -13.36 1.45 -3.36
CA ALA A 26 -14.00 2.71 -3.03
C ALA A 26 -13.85 3.71 -4.16
N ARG A 27 -12.72 3.69 -4.86
CA ARG A 27 -12.49 4.58 -5.99
C ARG A 27 -13.44 4.25 -7.13
N ARG A 28 -13.60 2.98 -7.42
CA ARG A 28 -14.49 2.53 -8.49
C ARG A 28 -15.92 2.93 -8.23
N ASN A 29 -16.32 2.89 -6.97
CA ASN A 29 -17.69 3.22 -6.57
C ASN A 29 -17.83 4.67 -6.12
N GLU A 30 -16.77 5.44 -6.26
CA GLU A 30 -16.76 6.86 -5.91
C GLU A 30 -17.28 7.12 -4.50
N GLN A 31 -16.85 6.31 -3.58
CA GLN A 31 -17.21 6.48 -2.16
C GLN A 31 -16.27 7.48 -1.54
N LEU A 32 -16.60 8.76 -1.68
CA LEU A 32 -15.68 9.83 -1.34
C LEU A 32 -15.31 9.84 0.14
N GLY A 33 -16.28 9.68 1.01
CA GLY A 33 -16.01 9.67 2.45
C GLY A 33 -15.10 8.53 2.84
N ARG A 34 -15.34 7.35 2.27
CA ARG A 34 -14.50 6.21 2.57
C ARG A 34 -13.10 6.40 2.02
N LEU A 35 -12.98 6.96 0.81
CA LEU A 35 -11.67 7.24 0.24
C LEU A 35 -10.88 8.20 1.12
N ALA A 36 -11.54 9.23 1.63
CA ALA A 36 -10.86 10.16 2.51
C ALA A 36 -10.39 9.47 3.78
N LEU A 37 -11.23 8.62 4.36
CA LEU A 37 -10.85 7.88 5.55
C LEU A 37 -9.69 6.94 5.28
N LEU A 38 -9.76 6.20 4.18
CA LEU A 38 -8.70 5.28 3.83
C LEU A 38 -7.37 6.02 3.62
N ALA A 39 -7.40 7.08 2.83
CA ALA A 39 -6.19 7.81 2.52
C ALA A 39 -5.63 8.52 3.74
N TYR A 40 -6.48 9.15 4.51
CA TYR A 40 -6.01 9.96 5.60
C TYR A 40 -5.58 9.13 6.81
N CYS A 41 -6.30 8.07 7.11
CA CYS A 41 -6.03 7.28 8.31
C CYS A 41 -5.29 5.98 7.99
N GLU A 42 -5.79 5.22 7.04
CA GLU A 42 -5.25 3.89 6.81
C GLU A 42 -3.92 3.91 6.09
N VAL A 43 -3.79 4.76 5.07
CA VAL A 43 -2.51 4.88 4.36
C VAL A 43 -1.45 5.41 5.32
N LYS A 44 -1.81 6.42 6.10
CA LYS A 44 -0.86 7.00 7.05
C LYS A 44 -0.42 5.96 8.07
N GLY A 45 -1.34 5.19 8.60
CA GLY A 45 -1.01 4.16 9.57
C GLY A 45 -0.13 3.08 8.98
N TRP A 46 -0.47 2.63 7.78
CA TRP A 46 0.35 1.63 7.12
C TRP A 46 1.76 2.17 6.84
N ALA A 47 1.84 3.41 6.33
CA ALA A 47 3.13 3.99 5.98
C ALA A 47 4.04 4.10 7.20
N ARG A 48 3.47 4.43 8.35
CA ARG A 48 4.24 4.52 9.57
C ARG A 48 4.77 3.15 9.99
N ARG A 49 3.92 2.13 9.90
CA ARG A 49 4.36 0.78 10.24
C ARG A 49 5.44 0.29 9.30
N ALA A 50 5.37 0.72 8.05
CA ALA A 50 6.34 0.30 7.04
C ALA A 50 7.60 1.15 7.06
N GLY A 51 7.67 2.17 7.92
CA GLY A 51 8.83 3.04 7.98
C GLY A 51 8.93 4.01 6.82
N LYS A 52 7.78 4.33 6.21
CA LYS A 52 7.76 5.21 5.03
C LYS A 52 7.10 6.54 5.40
N SER A 53 7.79 7.30 6.25
CA SER A 53 7.22 8.55 6.74
C SER A 53 6.96 9.55 5.62
N ASP A 54 7.77 9.52 4.57
CA ASP A 54 7.53 10.42 3.43
C ASP A 54 6.18 10.18 2.80
N LEU A 55 5.79 8.93 2.70
CA LEU A 55 4.49 8.57 2.15
C LEU A 55 3.37 9.03 3.09
N ALA A 56 3.57 8.88 4.39
CA ALA A 56 2.58 9.35 5.35
C ALA A 56 2.41 10.86 5.23
N ASP A 57 3.50 11.59 5.09
CA ASP A 57 3.45 13.04 4.93
C ASP A 57 2.75 13.42 3.64
N THR A 58 3.02 12.69 2.57
CA THR A 58 2.37 12.97 1.28
C THR A 58 0.86 12.79 1.38
N ALA A 59 0.43 11.70 2.01
CA ALA A 59 -1.00 11.46 2.15
C ALA A 59 -1.66 12.57 2.96
N LEU A 60 -0.98 13.01 4.01
CA LEU A 60 -1.53 14.08 4.84
C LEU A 60 -1.65 15.38 4.06
N ARG A 61 -0.61 15.71 3.28
CA ARG A 61 -0.62 16.97 2.53
C ARG A 61 -1.69 17.02 1.47
N MET A 62 -2.07 15.88 0.92
CA MET A 62 -3.13 15.86 -0.09
C MET A 62 -4.40 16.53 0.40
N PHE A 63 -4.65 16.46 1.69
CA PHE A 63 -5.89 16.99 2.24
C PHE A 63 -5.69 18.25 3.05
N SER A 64 -4.44 18.62 3.31
CA SER A 64 -4.15 19.82 4.09
C SER A 64 -3.81 21.01 3.21
N ASP A 65 -2.90 20.77 2.28
CA ASP A 65 -2.37 21.86 1.45
C ASP A 65 -3.30 22.22 0.30
N SER A 66 -4.07 21.24 -0.14
CA SER A 66 -4.90 21.43 -1.30
C SER A 66 -6.28 20.94 -0.96
N PRO A 67 -7.05 21.76 -0.30
CA PRO A 67 -8.41 21.36 -0.01
C PRO A 67 -9.09 21.03 -1.33
N CYS A 68 -9.78 19.95 -1.35
CA CYS A 68 -10.41 19.50 -2.57
C CYS A 68 -11.48 20.46 -2.99
N VAL A 69 -11.22 21.14 -4.08
CA VAL A 69 -12.17 22.09 -4.60
C VAL A 69 -13.36 21.38 -5.19
N ASN A 70 -13.12 20.23 -5.76
CA ASN A 70 -14.20 19.49 -6.38
C ASN A 70 -13.87 18.01 -6.35
N LYS A 71 -14.87 17.22 -6.74
CA LYS A 71 -14.76 15.78 -6.72
C LYS A 71 -13.66 15.27 -7.65
N ASP A 72 -13.56 15.87 -8.83
CA ASP A 72 -12.58 15.40 -9.80
C ASP A 72 -11.16 15.58 -9.30
N ALA A 73 -10.87 16.71 -8.68
CA ALA A 73 -9.55 16.96 -8.12
C ALA A 73 -9.23 15.96 -7.02
N PHE A 74 -10.21 15.68 -6.18
CA PHE A 74 -10.03 14.72 -5.11
C PHE A 74 -9.74 13.32 -5.67
N LEU A 75 -10.53 12.89 -6.64
CA LEU A 75 -10.34 11.56 -7.23
C LEU A 75 -9.01 11.44 -7.95
N HIS A 76 -8.58 12.54 -8.57
CA HIS A 76 -7.28 12.55 -9.23
C HIS A 76 -6.16 12.33 -8.21
N GLY A 77 -6.26 13.00 -7.06
CA GLY A 77 -5.28 12.80 -6.00
C GLY A 77 -5.30 11.37 -5.48
N ILE A 78 -6.48 10.79 -5.38
CA ILE A 78 -6.60 9.39 -4.96
C ILE A 78 -5.94 8.47 -5.98
N ASP A 79 -6.13 8.74 -7.27
CA ASP A 79 -5.49 7.94 -8.30
C ASP A 79 -3.97 8.00 -8.19
N ASP A 80 -3.43 9.18 -7.92
CA ASP A 80 -1.99 9.33 -7.73
C ASP A 80 -1.50 8.55 -6.51
N LEU A 81 -2.27 8.60 -5.45
CA LEU A 81 -1.91 7.86 -4.24
C LEU A 81 -1.92 6.36 -4.50
N ILE A 82 -2.94 5.88 -5.19
CA ILE A 82 -3.01 4.45 -5.53
C ILE A 82 -1.80 4.05 -6.36
N ALA A 83 -1.44 4.85 -7.35
CA ALA A 83 -0.30 4.55 -8.19
C ALA A 83 0.99 4.47 -7.36
N THR A 84 1.15 5.38 -6.42
CA THR A 84 2.32 5.37 -5.56
C THR A 84 2.35 4.10 -4.70
N LEU A 85 1.22 3.74 -4.13
CA LEU A 85 1.14 2.54 -3.32
C LEU A 85 1.40 1.29 -4.14
N GLU A 86 0.98 1.28 -5.39
CA GLU A 86 1.24 0.15 -6.27
C GLU A 86 2.72 -0.03 -6.54
N LEU A 87 3.47 1.06 -6.60
CA LEU A 87 4.92 0.95 -6.74
C LEU A 87 5.53 0.27 -5.51
N HIS A 88 5.08 0.65 -4.33
CA HIS A 88 5.55 0.01 -3.12
C HIS A 88 5.15 -1.44 -3.06
N GLU A 89 3.94 -1.75 -3.52
CA GLU A 89 3.48 -3.13 -3.55
C GLU A 89 4.39 -3.99 -4.41
N ARG A 90 4.76 -3.48 -5.57
CA ARG A 90 5.65 -4.23 -6.45
C ARG A 90 7.01 -4.43 -5.83
N GLU A 91 7.50 -3.44 -5.10
CA GLU A 91 8.78 -3.58 -4.42
C GLU A 91 8.74 -4.68 -3.37
N TYR A 92 7.67 -4.72 -2.58
CA TYR A 92 7.52 -5.77 -1.58
C TYR A 92 7.35 -7.14 -2.22
N GLN A 93 6.57 -7.21 -3.28
CA GLN A 93 6.38 -8.47 -3.98
C GLN A 93 7.70 -8.99 -4.54
N ARG A 94 8.49 -8.11 -5.13
CA ARG A 94 9.79 -8.48 -5.68
C ARG A 94 10.73 -8.95 -4.58
N SER A 95 10.77 -8.21 -3.50
CA SER A 95 11.64 -8.54 -2.39
C SER A 95 11.24 -9.86 -1.74
N ASN A 96 9.96 -10.04 -1.49
CA ASN A 96 9.48 -11.26 -0.84
C ASN A 96 9.53 -12.45 -1.78
N ALA A 97 9.31 -12.23 -3.06
CA ALA A 97 9.42 -13.30 -4.02
C ALA A 97 10.86 -13.79 -4.14
N ARG A 98 11.82 -12.84 -4.12
CA ARG A 98 13.22 -13.20 -4.15
C ARG A 98 13.59 -14.05 -2.94
N PHE A 99 13.09 -13.63 -1.78
CA PHE A 99 13.36 -14.36 -0.56
C PHE A 99 12.71 -15.74 -0.59
N THR A 100 11.49 -15.80 -1.08
CA THR A 100 10.77 -17.07 -1.18
C THR A 100 11.43 -17.98 -2.20
N ALA A 101 11.85 -17.43 -3.32
CA ALA A 101 12.53 -18.23 -4.33
C ALA A 101 13.83 -18.81 -3.78
N HIS A 102 14.54 -18.02 -3.01
CA HIS A 102 15.75 -18.51 -2.39
C HIS A 102 15.46 -19.67 -1.44
N ALA A 103 14.41 -19.53 -0.65
CA ALA A 103 14.03 -20.58 0.27
C ALA A 103 13.57 -21.83 -0.46
N GLN A 104 12.97 -21.64 -1.61
CA GLN A 104 12.44 -22.77 -2.37
C GLN A 104 13.48 -23.51 -3.19
N VAL A 105 14.66 -22.99 -3.25
CA VAL A 105 15.73 -23.68 -3.97
C VAL A 105 15.91 -25.10 -3.48
N THR A 106 15.66 -25.31 -2.22
CA THR A 106 15.84 -26.62 -1.64
C THR A 106 14.64 -27.55 -1.83
N ARG A 107 13.59 -27.08 -2.48
CA ARG A 107 12.38 -27.86 -2.64
C ARG A 107 12.22 -28.30 -4.07
N PRO A 108 11.81 -29.53 -4.27
CA PRO A 108 11.52 -29.95 -5.61
C PRO A 108 10.32 -29.18 -6.09
N ALA A 109 10.37 -28.93 -7.22
CA ALA A 109 9.34 -28.18 -7.67
C ALA A 109 8.14 -28.96 -7.84
N MET A 110 7.79 -29.46 -7.74
CA MET A 110 6.78 -29.78 -7.75
C MET A 110 5.72 -29.45 -7.74
N GLU A 111 5.43 -29.08 -7.77
CA GLU A 111 4.52 -28.73 -7.67
C GLU A 111 3.92 -28.22 -8.45
N HIS A 112 3.88 -28.26 -9.18
CA HIS A 112 3.27 -27.77 -9.82
C HIS A 112 2.64 -28.04 -10.42
N HIS A 113 2.41 -28.24 -10.54
CA HIS A 113 1.89 -28.44 -11.01
C HIS A 113 1.35 -28.31 -11.23
#